data_8bf98dbd3881a5a14c5a150db0bba8af
#
_entry.id   8bf98dbd3881a5a14c5a150db0bba8af
#
_cell.length_a   1.000
_cell.length_b   1.000
_cell.length_c   1.000
_cell.angle_alpha   90.00
_cell.angle_beta   90.00
_cell.angle_gamma   90.00
#
_symmetry.space_group_name_H-M   'P 1'
#
loop_
_entity.id
_entity.type
_entity.pdbx_description
1 polymer ?
#
loop_
_entity_poly.entity_id
_entity_poly.type
_entity_poly.pdbx_seq_one_letter_code
_entity_poly.pdbx_strand_id
1 'polypeptide(L)'
;MKTRLFNILIFLFFAVYTLDAQDNITFRTICKKQVMVGEQFQVSYELNGADGKDFKTPNFNNFEVIGGPFSNTSSSIQITNGSVSRTSTQTYSFHLRAIKEGNFVIPQATITVDRKVITSDPIDIQVTASSNSRSNNSTYGGSSQQIHNETNDRDVFLEATPNKRKVYLGEQILLTYRIFFNTPIFDLSVSKSPSYSGFWTKDITDNNATIQQSSIIRDGKQYNVGTI
;
A
#
# COMPACT_ATOMS: atom_id res chain seq x y z
N MET A 1 55.47 -0.65 -40.17
CA MET A 1 54.11 -1.21 -40.14
C MET A 1 53.70 -1.84 -38.79
N LYS A 2 54.59 -2.60 -38.14
CA LYS A 2 54.28 -3.28 -36.85
C LYS A 2 53.98 -2.34 -35.69
N THR A 3 54.62 -1.20 -35.56
CA THR A 3 54.41 -0.19 -34.52
C THR A 3 53.05 0.55 -34.63
N ARG A 4 52.57 0.77 -35.87
CA ARG A 4 51.25 1.40 -36.08
C ARG A 4 50.10 0.45 -35.75
N LEU A 5 50.22 -0.82 -36.04
CA LEU A 5 49.27 -1.86 -35.67
C LEU A 5 49.18 -2.04 -34.15
N PHE A 6 50.32 -1.98 -33.43
CA PHE A 6 50.37 -2.09 -31.98
C PHE A 6 49.69 -0.91 -31.28
N ASN A 7 49.87 0.32 -31.78
CA ASN A 7 49.20 1.49 -31.24
C ASN A 7 47.67 1.48 -31.50
N ILE A 8 47.20 0.96 -32.64
CA ILE A 8 45.77 0.77 -32.90
C ILE A 8 45.16 -0.26 -31.99
N LEU A 9 45.90 -1.36 -31.70
CA LEU A 9 45.43 -2.40 -30.78
C LEU A 9 45.32 -1.89 -29.33
N ILE A 10 46.25 -1.02 -28.88
CA ILE A 10 46.18 -0.38 -27.55
C ILE A 10 45.04 0.59 -27.49
N PHE A 11 44.77 1.34 -28.54
CA PHE A 11 43.62 2.29 -28.57
C PHE A 11 42.28 1.56 -28.58
N LEU A 12 42.18 0.41 -29.23
CA LEU A 12 40.99 -0.45 -29.23
C LEU A 12 40.74 -1.07 -27.84
N PHE A 13 41.80 -1.40 -27.10
CA PHE A 13 41.71 -1.95 -25.76
C PHE A 13 41.27 -0.91 -24.73
N PHE A 14 41.60 0.36 -24.92
CA PHE A 14 41.13 1.45 -24.05
C PHE A 14 39.69 1.88 -24.28
N ALA A 15 39.12 1.61 -25.46
CA ALA A 15 37.73 1.96 -25.79
C ALA A 15 36.69 1.03 -25.18
N VAL A 16 37.10 -0.08 -24.56
CA VAL A 16 36.17 -1.10 -24.00
C VAL A 16 35.74 -0.82 -22.53
N TYR A 17 36.35 0.18 -21.86
CA TYR A 17 36.12 0.40 -20.42
C TYR A 17 35.07 1.44 -20.03
N THR A 18 34.23 1.90 -20.93
CA THR A 18 33.12 2.82 -20.58
C THR A 18 31.77 2.17 -20.76
N LEU A 19 31.58 0.92 -20.26
CA LEU A 19 30.26 0.44 -19.91
C LEU A 19 29.97 0.89 -18.47
N ASP A 20 29.60 2.17 -18.34
CA ASP A 20 28.92 2.61 -17.14
C ASP A 20 27.65 1.77 -17.03
N ALA A 21 27.58 0.92 -16.00
CA ALA A 21 26.36 0.30 -15.57
C ALA A 21 25.43 1.45 -15.12
N GLN A 22 24.61 1.92 -16.03
CA GLN A 22 23.66 2.98 -15.78
C GLN A 22 22.64 2.39 -14.78
N ASP A 23 22.75 2.77 -13.51
CA ASP A 23 21.73 2.49 -12.52
C ASP A 23 20.39 2.99 -13.10
N ASN A 24 19.50 2.06 -13.36
CA ASN A 24 18.27 2.34 -14.07
C ASN A 24 17.29 3.00 -13.09
N ILE A 25 17.53 4.31 -12.83
CA ILE A 25 16.68 5.11 -11.96
C ILE A 25 15.34 5.29 -12.67
N THR A 26 14.27 4.83 -12.04
CA THR A 26 12.92 5.00 -12.57
C THR A 26 12.05 5.69 -11.53
N PHE A 27 11.26 6.66 -11.98
CA PHE A 27 10.26 7.32 -11.16
C PHE A 27 8.92 7.27 -11.89
N ARG A 28 7.96 6.52 -11.35
CA ARG A 28 6.69 6.23 -12.04
C ARG A 28 5.50 6.42 -11.12
N THR A 29 4.36 6.71 -11.75
CA THR A 29 3.06 6.77 -11.10
C THR A 29 2.37 5.42 -11.24
N ILE A 30 1.70 4.97 -10.18
CA ILE A 30 0.95 3.71 -10.14
C ILE A 30 -0.44 4.01 -9.58
N CYS A 31 -1.49 3.71 -10.34
CA CYS A 31 -2.86 3.77 -9.87
C CYS A 31 -3.78 2.86 -10.71
N LYS A 32 -5.03 2.69 -10.25
CA LYS A 32 -6.10 2.08 -11.06
C LYS A 32 -6.41 2.97 -12.26
N LYS A 33 -6.66 2.37 -13.43
CA LYS A 33 -7.07 3.09 -14.64
C LYS A 33 -8.57 3.40 -14.69
N GLN A 34 -9.37 2.73 -13.85
CA GLN A 34 -10.82 2.93 -13.77
C GLN A 34 -11.29 2.81 -12.33
N VAL A 35 -12.17 3.73 -11.93
CA VAL A 35 -12.82 3.79 -10.63
C VAL A 35 -14.26 4.29 -10.78
N MET A 36 -15.10 4.13 -9.76
CA MET A 36 -16.46 4.66 -9.73
C MET A 36 -16.53 5.97 -8.94
N VAL A 37 -17.52 6.79 -9.22
CA VAL A 37 -17.83 8.00 -8.39
C VAL A 37 -18.07 7.56 -6.95
N GLY A 38 -17.39 8.22 -6.00
CA GLY A 38 -17.40 7.89 -4.57
C GLY A 38 -16.37 6.82 -4.16
N GLU A 39 -15.80 6.08 -5.10
CA GLU A 39 -14.77 5.08 -4.82
C GLU A 39 -13.50 5.73 -4.30
N GLN A 40 -12.91 5.11 -3.29
CA GLN A 40 -11.59 5.46 -2.78
C GLN A 40 -10.55 4.60 -3.49
N PHE A 41 -9.46 5.23 -3.92
CA PHE A 41 -8.37 4.54 -4.59
C PHE A 41 -7.02 5.13 -4.20
N GLN A 42 -5.97 4.33 -4.37
CA GLN A 42 -4.61 4.74 -4.07
C GLN A 42 -3.88 5.18 -5.34
N VAL A 43 -3.13 6.27 -5.20
CA VAL A 43 -2.11 6.70 -6.15
C VAL A 43 -0.76 6.61 -5.48
N SER A 44 0.20 5.96 -6.10
CA SER A 44 1.56 5.82 -5.60
C SER A 44 2.58 6.35 -6.60
N TYR A 45 3.58 7.06 -6.10
CA TYR A 45 4.74 7.51 -6.86
C TYR A 45 5.95 6.73 -6.36
N GLU A 46 6.54 5.91 -7.23
CA GLU A 46 7.58 4.97 -6.89
C GLU A 46 8.89 5.33 -7.57
N LEU A 47 9.91 5.65 -6.76
CA LEU A 47 11.28 5.85 -7.19
C LEU A 47 12.08 4.58 -6.91
N ASN A 48 12.69 4.01 -7.94
CA ASN A 48 13.56 2.84 -7.86
C ASN A 48 14.98 3.18 -8.29
N GLY A 49 15.96 2.56 -7.66
CA GLY A 49 17.37 2.62 -8.02
C GLY A 49 18.11 3.82 -7.46
N ALA A 50 17.47 4.69 -6.67
CA ALA A 50 18.11 5.84 -6.07
C ALA A 50 17.40 6.30 -4.78
N ASP A 51 18.08 7.14 -4.01
CA ASP A 51 17.51 7.86 -2.88
C ASP A 51 17.13 9.28 -3.32
N GLY A 52 15.84 9.58 -3.28
CA GLY A 52 15.30 10.89 -3.66
C GLY A 52 15.06 11.79 -2.46
N LYS A 53 15.11 13.12 -2.72
CA LYS A 53 14.81 14.18 -1.76
C LYS A 53 13.83 15.18 -2.37
N ASP A 54 13.25 16.04 -1.55
CA ASP A 54 12.39 17.15 -2.00
C ASP A 54 11.25 16.66 -2.92
N PHE A 55 10.55 15.61 -2.50
CA PHE A 55 9.35 15.17 -3.19
C PHE A 55 8.30 16.28 -3.18
N LYS A 56 7.80 16.65 -4.36
CA LYS A 56 6.74 17.64 -4.51
C LYS A 56 5.41 16.95 -4.82
N THR A 57 4.47 17.13 -3.91
CA THR A 57 3.10 16.65 -4.05
C THR A 57 2.42 17.31 -5.24
N PRO A 58 1.86 16.53 -6.17
CA PRO A 58 1.06 17.08 -7.26
C PRO A 58 -0.29 17.60 -6.77
N ASN A 59 -0.95 18.40 -7.59
CA ASN A 59 -2.28 18.92 -7.29
C ASN A 59 -3.37 18.00 -7.86
N PHE A 60 -4.21 17.41 -7.00
CA PHE A 60 -5.29 16.49 -7.36
C PHE A 60 -6.64 17.20 -7.52
N ASN A 61 -6.71 18.30 -8.29
CA ASN A 61 -7.89 19.18 -8.41
C ASN A 61 -9.23 18.48 -8.72
N ASN A 62 -9.20 17.27 -9.32
CA ASN A 62 -10.41 16.54 -9.73
C ASN A 62 -10.78 15.43 -8.75
N PHE A 63 -10.06 15.30 -7.66
CA PHE A 63 -10.23 14.25 -6.65
C PHE A 63 -10.17 14.87 -5.26
N GLU A 64 -10.91 14.28 -4.33
CA GLU A 64 -10.78 14.62 -2.91
C GLU A 64 -9.59 13.86 -2.34
N VAL A 65 -8.64 14.56 -1.73
CA VAL A 65 -7.51 13.93 -1.04
C VAL A 65 -7.97 13.51 0.36
N ILE A 66 -8.04 12.20 0.61
CA ILE A 66 -8.45 11.64 1.90
C ILE A 66 -7.25 11.53 2.84
N GLY A 67 -6.06 11.23 2.28
CA GLY A 67 -4.84 11.09 3.06
C GLY A 67 -3.58 11.06 2.21
N GLY A 68 -2.44 11.33 2.85
CA GLY A 68 -1.11 11.36 2.25
C GLY A 68 -0.45 12.75 2.26
N PRO A 69 0.82 12.82 1.84
CA PRO A 69 1.63 11.69 1.38
C PRO A 69 2.06 10.76 2.51
N PHE A 70 1.89 9.45 2.30
CA PHE A 70 2.52 8.43 3.12
C PHE A 70 3.81 8.01 2.43
N SER A 71 4.93 8.02 3.14
CA SER A 71 6.22 7.64 2.57
C SER A 71 6.70 6.32 3.15
N ASN A 72 7.18 5.44 2.28
CA ASN A 72 7.82 4.19 2.65
C ASN A 72 9.13 4.05 1.87
N THR A 73 10.19 3.60 2.55
CA THR A 73 11.47 3.29 1.91
C THR A 73 11.82 1.85 2.20
N SER A 74 12.03 1.08 1.15
CA SER A 74 12.48 -0.30 1.20
C SER A 74 13.87 -0.40 0.56
N SER A 75 14.80 -1.10 1.20
CA SER A 75 16.10 -1.40 0.60
C SER A 75 16.36 -2.90 0.62
N SER A 76 16.82 -3.43 -0.51
CA SER A 76 17.22 -4.82 -0.68
C SER A 76 18.70 -4.87 -1.04
N ILE A 77 19.43 -5.77 -0.41
CA ILE A 77 20.83 -6.05 -0.74
C ILE A 77 20.89 -7.48 -1.25
N GLN A 78 21.35 -7.65 -2.48
CA GLN A 78 21.56 -8.95 -3.09
C GLN A 78 23.06 -9.19 -3.31
N ILE A 79 23.53 -10.34 -2.86
CA ILE A 79 24.93 -10.77 -3.08
C ILE A 79 24.89 -11.95 -4.04
N THR A 80 25.47 -11.79 -5.22
CA THR A 80 25.54 -12.83 -6.25
C THR A 80 26.98 -12.92 -6.76
N ASN A 81 27.59 -14.10 -6.61
CA ASN A 81 28.98 -14.36 -7.05
C ASN A 81 30.01 -13.33 -6.55
N GLY A 82 29.85 -12.85 -5.29
CA GLY A 82 30.76 -11.86 -4.72
C GLY A 82 30.47 -10.40 -5.12
N SER A 83 29.54 -10.16 -6.03
CA SER A 83 29.03 -8.82 -6.37
C SER A 83 27.87 -8.45 -5.45
N VAL A 84 27.93 -7.26 -4.85
CA VAL A 84 26.88 -6.71 -3.99
C VAL A 84 26.06 -5.73 -4.82
N SER A 85 24.76 -6.02 -4.99
CA SER A 85 23.78 -5.11 -5.59
C SER A 85 22.86 -4.60 -4.49
N ARG A 86 22.67 -3.29 -4.41
CA ARG A 86 21.71 -2.64 -3.51
C ARG A 86 20.63 -1.96 -4.35
N THR A 87 19.38 -2.32 -4.09
CA THR A 87 18.23 -1.66 -4.69
C THR A 87 17.48 -0.90 -3.61
N SER A 88 17.26 0.38 -3.83
CA SER A 88 16.42 1.25 -2.98
C SER A 88 15.14 1.57 -3.72
N THR A 89 14.02 1.46 -3.02
CA THR A 89 12.69 1.84 -3.53
C THR A 89 12.06 2.81 -2.53
N GLN A 90 11.75 4.00 -2.99
CA GLN A 90 10.99 5.00 -2.24
C GLN A 90 9.60 5.15 -2.84
N THR A 91 8.56 5.03 -2.01
CA THR A 91 7.16 5.13 -2.44
C THR A 91 6.46 6.23 -1.66
N TYR A 92 5.76 7.11 -2.38
CA TYR A 92 4.89 8.14 -1.82
C TYR A 92 3.46 7.83 -2.26
N SER A 93 2.58 7.58 -1.30
CA SER A 93 1.20 7.14 -1.56
C SER A 93 0.18 8.18 -1.10
N PHE A 94 -0.87 8.34 -1.89
CA PHE A 94 -2.02 9.19 -1.60
C PHE A 94 -3.30 8.36 -1.72
N HIS A 95 -4.27 8.69 -0.89
CA HIS A 95 -5.61 8.13 -0.99
C HIS A 95 -6.55 9.22 -1.46
N LEU A 96 -7.18 8.94 -2.59
CA LEU A 96 -8.05 9.86 -3.28
C LEU A 96 -9.45 9.27 -3.34
N ARG A 97 -10.47 10.15 -3.38
CA ARG A 97 -11.85 9.79 -3.71
C ARG A 97 -12.25 10.45 -5.02
N ALA A 98 -12.84 9.68 -5.91
CA ALA A 98 -13.42 10.19 -7.15
C ALA A 98 -14.72 10.95 -6.84
N ILE A 99 -14.79 12.25 -7.20
CA ILE A 99 -15.94 13.11 -6.84
C ILE A 99 -16.93 13.30 -7.97
N LYS A 100 -16.55 13.05 -9.22
CA LYS A 100 -17.38 13.19 -10.41
C LYS A 100 -16.97 12.23 -11.51
N GLU A 101 -17.89 11.84 -12.38
CA GLU A 101 -17.62 11.04 -13.57
C GLU A 101 -16.85 11.82 -14.63
N GLY A 102 -16.11 11.11 -15.46
CA GLY A 102 -15.34 11.66 -16.57
C GLY A 102 -13.98 10.98 -16.76
N ASN A 103 -13.24 11.47 -17.74
CA ASN A 103 -11.86 11.08 -17.95
C ASN A 103 -10.95 12.17 -17.36
N PHE A 104 -10.04 11.77 -16.51
CA PHE A 104 -9.13 12.66 -15.80
C PHE A 104 -7.69 12.14 -15.93
N VAL A 105 -6.76 13.00 -15.57
CA VAL A 105 -5.33 12.65 -15.52
C VAL A 105 -4.87 12.75 -14.09
N ILE A 106 -4.25 11.68 -13.57
CA ILE A 106 -3.44 11.74 -12.36
C ILE A 106 -2.15 12.47 -12.72
N PRO A 107 -1.87 13.61 -12.07
CA PRO A 107 -0.74 14.44 -12.46
C PRO A 107 0.59 13.80 -12.08
N GLN A 108 1.64 14.20 -12.78
CA GLN A 108 3.02 13.85 -12.49
C GLN A 108 3.48 14.45 -11.16
N ALA A 109 4.33 13.73 -10.44
CA ALA A 109 5.07 14.24 -9.28
C ALA A 109 6.52 14.51 -9.68
N THR A 110 7.23 15.28 -8.86
CA THR A 110 8.66 15.54 -9.04
C THR A 110 9.43 15.18 -7.77
N ILE A 111 10.65 14.69 -7.97
CA ILE A 111 11.59 14.37 -6.89
C ILE A 111 13.01 14.71 -7.32
N THR A 112 13.87 15.06 -6.39
CA THR A 112 15.27 15.38 -6.68
C THR A 112 16.15 14.18 -6.37
N VAL A 113 16.91 13.71 -7.37
CA VAL A 113 17.92 12.66 -7.25
C VAL A 113 19.24 13.23 -7.76
N ASP A 114 20.30 13.15 -6.96
CA ASP A 114 21.65 13.65 -7.32
C ASP A 114 21.66 15.08 -7.89
N ARG A 115 20.89 15.97 -7.27
CA ARG A 115 20.70 17.39 -7.69
C ARG A 115 19.95 17.56 -9.02
N LYS A 116 19.42 16.50 -9.61
CA LYS A 116 18.57 16.55 -10.80
C LYS A 116 17.12 16.33 -10.40
N VAL A 117 16.23 17.15 -10.93
CA VAL A 117 14.78 16.95 -10.76
C VAL A 117 14.32 15.92 -11.80
N ILE A 118 13.72 14.84 -11.34
CA ILE A 118 13.08 13.85 -12.19
C ILE A 118 11.57 13.88 -11.95
N THR A 119 10.82 13.49 -12.97
CA THR A 119 9.36 13.60 -13.01
C THR A 119 8.78 12.24 -13.32
N SER A 120 7.69 11.88 -12.64
CA SER A 120 6.94 10.66 -12.94
C SER A 120 6.04 10.85 -14.17
N ASP A 121 5.58 9.72 -14.73
CA ASP A 121 4.61 9.77 -15.84
C ASP A 121 3.20 10.09 -15.29
N PRO A 122 2.41 10.91 -16.03
CA PRO A 122 0.99 11.08 -15.73
C PRO A 122 0.21 9.81 -16.12
N ILE A 123 -0.95 9.55 -15.49
CA ILE A 123 -1.79 8.40 -15.81
C ILE A 123 -3.22 8.86 -16.08
N ASP A 124 -3.78 8.42 -17.22
CA ASP A 124 -5.19 8.58 -17.52
C ASP A 124 -6.03 7.65 -16.65
N ILE A 125 -7.08 8.20 -16.05
CA ILE A 125 -8.03 7.48 -15.20
C ILE A 125 -9.46 7.80 -15.63
N GLN A 126 -10.25 6.77 -15.82
CA GLN A 126 -11.68 6.88 -16.12
C GLN A 126 -12.48 6.74 -14.83
N VAL A 127 -13.31 7.74 -14.55
CA VAL A 127 -14.28 7.67 -13.46
C VAL A 127 -15.66 7.42 -14.06
N THR A 128 -16.26 6.29 -13.73
CA THR A 128 -17.58 5.88 -14.19
C THR A 128 -18.66 6.21 -13.15
N ALA A 129 -19.90 6.36 -13.59
CA ALA A 129 -21.02 6.55 -12.68
C ALA A 129 -21.08 5.41 -11.65
N SER A 130 -21.42 5.74 -10.41
CA SER A 130 -21.70 4.72 -9.41
C SER A 130 -22.94 3.94 -9.87
N SER A 131 -22.80 2.65 -10.14
CA SER A 131 -23.95 1.79 -10.43
C SER A 131 -24.71 1.60 -9.12
N ASN A 132 -25.69 2.48 -8.85
CA ASN A 132 -26.74 2.16 -7.90
C ASN A 132 -27.51 0.98 -8.49
N SER A 133 -27.11 -0.21 -8.17
CA SER A 133 -27.95 -1.39 -8.29
C SER A 133 -29.14 -1.17 -7.34
N ARG A 134 -30.17 -0.46 -7.84
CA ARG A 134 -31.49 -0.56 -7.25
C ARG A 134 -31.92 -2.01 -7.41
N SER A 135 -31.72 -2.80 -6.37
CA SER A 135 -32.42 -4.03 -6.21
C SER A 135 -33.91 -3.73 -6.31
N ASN A 136 -34.51 -4.00 -7.46
CA ASN A 136 -35.96 -4.01 -7.61
C ASN A 136 -36.49 -5.10 -6.68
N ASN A 137 -36.91 -4.71 -5.50
CA ASN A 137 -37.62 -5.53 -4.57
C ASN A 137 -39.04 -5.75 -5.11
N SER A 138 -39.26 -6.85 -5.79
CA SER A 138 -40.57 -7.34 -6.13
C SER A 138 -41.28 -7.75 -4.84
N THR A 139 -42.25 -6.98 -4.45
CA THR A 139 -43.20 -7.24 -3.37
C THR A 139 -43.90 -8.59 -3.60
N TYR A 140 -43.69 -9.53 -2.70
CA TYR A 140 -44.64 -10.60 -2.43
C TYR A 140 -44.76 -10.75 -0.91
N GLY A 141 -45.96 -10.53 -0.41
CA GLY A 141 -46.31 -10.57 1.00
C GLY A 141 -46.23 -12.00 1.56
N GLY A 142 -45.67 -12.10 2.76
CA GLY A 142 -45.61 -13.30 3.56
C GLY A 142 -45.02 -12.96 4.92
N SER A 143 -45.91 -12.85 5.93
CA SER A 143 -45.53 -12.70 7.33
C SER A 143 -44.71 -13.87 7.79
N SER A 144 -43.44 -13.64 8.14
CA SER A 144 -42.66 -14.53 8.99
C SER A 144 -41.59 -13.72 9.70
N GLN A 145 -41.46 -13.96 10.99
CA GLN A 145 -40.56 -13.34 11.94
C GLN A 145 -39.14 -13.19 11.35
N GLN A 146 -38.71 -11.95 11.21
CA GLN A 146 -37.36 -11.61 10.87
C GLN A 146 -36.46 -12.00 12.05
N ILE A 147 -35.80 -13.13 11.92
CA ILE A 147 -34.48 -13.30 12.50
C ILE A 147 -33.60 -12.29 11.75
N HIS A 148 -33.26 -11.19 12.40
CA HIS A 148 -32.21 -10.30 11.91
C HIS A 148 -30.91 -11.09 11.82
N ASN A 149 -30.69 -11.78 10.72
CA ASN A 149 -29.34 -12.02 10.24
C ASN A 149 -28.86 -10.68 9.71
N GLU A 150 -28.28 -9.86 10.59
CA GLU A 150 -27.38 -8.79 10.16
C GLU A 150 -26.29 -9.47 9.34
N THR A 151 -26.45 -9.48 8.03
CA THR A 151 -25.31 -9.69 7.13
C THR A 151 -24.34 -8.58 7.48
N ASN A 152 -23.30 -8.94 8.20
CA ASN A 152 -22.22 -8.04 8.62
C ASN A 152 -21.48 -7.58 7.36
N ASP A 153 -22.09 -6.69 6.60
CA ASP A 153 -21.45 -6.02 5.45
C ASP A 153 -20.54 -4.89 5.96
N ARG A 154 -19.69 -5.23 6.94
CA ARG A 154 -18.71 -4.32 7.52
C ARG A 154 -17.45 -4.39 6.69
N ASP A 155 -17.02 -3.24 6.21
CA ASP A 155 -15.74 -3.15 5.47
C ASP A 155 -14.52 -3.24 6.39
N VAL A 156 -14.68 -2.85 7.65
CA VAL A 156 -13.64 -2.93 8.70
C VAL A 156 -14.28 -3.30 10.03
N PHE A 157 -13.69 -4.27 10.73
CA PHE A 157 -14.09 -4.60 12.11
C PHE A 157 -12.93 -5.18 12.90
N LEU A 158 -13.02 -5.07 14.23
CA LEU A 158 -12.06 -5.60 15.18
C LEU A 158 -12.68 -6.78 15.92
N GLU A 159 -11.90 -7.85 16.08
CA GLU A 159 -12.26 -9.02 16.89
C GLU A 159 -11.23 -9.25 17.96
N ALA A 160 -11.70 -9.43 19.20
CA ALA A 160 -10.88 -9.79 20.35
C ALA A 160 -11.13 -11.25 20.72
N THR A 161 -10.07 -12.06 20.71
CA THR A 161 -10.19 -13.51 20.94
C THR A 161 -9.27 -13.93 22.10
N PRO A 162 -9.81 -14.38 23.24
CA PRO A 162 -9.01 -15.00 24.29
C PRO A 162 -8.63 -16.43 23.90
N ASN A 163 -7.43 -16.86 24.26
CA ASN A 163 -6.99 -18.24 24.04
C ASN A 163 -7.73 -19.26 24.95
N LYS A 164 -8.32 -18.78 26.06
CA LYS A 164 -9.12 -19.58 27.01
C LYS A 164 -10.34 -18.79 27.45
N ARG A 165 -11.49 -19.45 27.56
CA ARG A 165 -12.75 -18.83 28.04
C ARG A 165 -13.09 -19.14 29.51
N LYS A 166 -12.40 -20.10 30.11
CA LYS A 166 -12.53 -20.48 31.54
C LYS A 166 -11.13 -20.62 32.10
N VAL A 167 -10.86 -19.96 33.19
CA VAL A 167 -9.54 -19.91 33.81
C VAL A 167 -9.70 -19.87 35.34
N TYR A 168 -8.67 -20.29 36.06
CA TYR A 168 -8.58 -20.15 37.49
C TYR A 168 -8.03 -18.78 37.91
N LEU A 169 -8.24 -18.40 39.15
CA LEU A 169 -7.67 -17.18 39.70
C LEU A 169 -6.13 -17.22 39.61
N GLY A 170 -5.52 -16.19 39.02
CA GLY A 170 -4.08 -16.11 38.83
C GLY A 170 -3.58 -16.79 37.53
N GLU A 171 -4.46 -17.45 36.79
CA GLU A 171 -4.08 -18.05 35.49
C GLU A 171 -3.94 -17.00 34.39
N GLN A 172 -2.93 -17.19 33.54
CA GLN A 172 -2.69 -16.28 32.40
C GLN A 172 -3.65 -16.55 31.25
N ILE A 173 -4.16 -15.45 30.66
CA ILE A 173 -4.97 -15.45 29.46
C ILE A 173 -4.23 -14.61 28.41
N LEU A 174 -4.07 -15.14 27.22
CA LEU A 174 -3.63 -14.37 26.06
C LEU A 174 -4.86 -13.83 25.32
N LEU A 175 -4.98 -12.51 25.20
CA LEU A 175 -6.00 -11.86 24.43
C LEU A 175 -5.37 -11.33 23.15
N THR A 176 -5.88 -11.78 22.00
CA THR A 176 -5.39 -11.39 20.69
C THR A 176 -6.44 -10.52 20.00
N TYR A 177 -6.03 -9.37 19.52
CA TYR A 177 -6.85 -8.51 18.66
C TYR A 177 -6.53 -8.76 17.20
N ARG A 178 -7.58 -8.91 16.39
CA ARG A 178 -7.46 -9.02 14.94
C ARG A 178 -8.33 -7.97 14.29
N ILE A 179 -7.75 -7.21 13.38
CA ILE A 179 -8.48 -6.30 12.53
C ILE A 179 -8.75 -6.97 11.19
N PHE A 180 -10.01 -6.98 10.76
CA PHE A 180 -10.47 -7.50 9.48
C PHE A 180 -10.84 -6.33 8.60
N PHE A 181 -10.35 -6.30 7.37
CA PHE A 181 -10.62 -5.22 6.44
C PHE A 181 -10.62 -5.71 4.99
N ASN A 182 -11.55 -5.21 4.20
CA ASN A 182 -11.61 -5.43 2.75
C ASN A 182 -11.47 -4.13 1.96
N THR A 183 -11.23 -3.04 2.66
CA THR A 183 -10.89 -1.72 2.13
C THR A 183 -9.47 -1.38 2.53
N PRO A 184 -8.74 -0.56 1.78
CA PRO A 184 -7.40 -0.13 2.19
C PRO A 184 -7.44 0.57 3.56
N ILE A 185 -6.60 0.11 4.50
CA ILE A 185 -6.32 0.79 5.76
C ILE A 185 -4.95 1.47 5.64
N PHE A 186 -4.87 2.74 6.01
CA PHE A 186 -3.70 3.57 5.75
C PHE A 186 -2.91 3.92 7.00
N ASP A 187 -3.62 4.12 8.09
CA ASP A 187 -3.04 4.33 9.40
C ASP A 187 -3.85 3.56 10.42
N LEU A 188 -3.16 2.80 11.25
CA LEU A 188 -3.75 2.05 12.33
C LEU A 188 -3.11 2.50 13.62
N SER A 189 -3.84 3.29 14.39
CA SER A 189 -3.42 3.72 15.71
C SER A 189 -4.44 3.35 16.77
N VAL A 190 -3.96 3.00 17.95
CA VAL A 190 -4.83 2.73 19.10
C VAL A 190 -5.19 4.06 19.75
N SER A 191 -6.40 4.56 19.49
CA SER A 191 -6.91 5.79 20.08
C SER A 191 -7.20 5.63 21.59
N LYS A 192 -7.71 4.45 21.97
CA LYS A 192 -8.06 4.15 23.37
C LYS A 192 -7.95 2.66 23.61
N SER A 193 -7.17 2.28 24.60
CA SER A 193 -7.09 0.90 25.06
C SER A 193 -8.31 0.54 25.92
N PRO A 194 -8.82 -0.71 25.84
CA PRO A 194 -9.87 -1.18 26.72
C PRO A 194 -9.44 -1.18 28.18
N SER A 195 -10.40 -1.04 29.08
CA SER A 195 -10.17 -1.25 30.52
C SER A 195 -10.43 -2.70 30.86
N TYR A 196 -9.45 -3.37 31.49
CA TYR A 196 -9.55 -4.77 31.92
C TYR A 196 -9.74 -4.85 33.42
N SER A 197 -10.89 -4.40 33.89
CA SER A 197 -11.22 -4.39 35.31
C SER A 197 -11.11 -5.80 35.92
N GLY A 198 -10.35 -5.96 37.02
CA GLY A 198 -10.11 -7.26 37.67
C GLY A 198 -8.97 -8.08 37.08
N PHE A 199 -8.27 -7.59 36.06
CA PHE A 199 -7.09 -8.27 35.51
C PHE A 199 -5.85 -7.38 35.63
N TRP A 200 -4.72 -8.04 35.92
CA TRP A 200 -3.42 -7.43 35.69
C TRP A 200 -3.04 -7.68 34.23
N THR A 201 -2.68 -6.63 33.47
CA THR A 201 -2.41 -6.72 32.07
C THR A 201 -0.96 -6.37 31.76
N LYS A 202 -0.38 -7.09 30.80
CA LYS A 202 0.92 -6.79 30.21
C LYS A 202 0.78 -6.84 28.69
N ASP A 203 1.16 -5.77 28.04
CA ASP A 203 1.30 -5.76 26.59
C ASP A 203 2.55 -6.54 26.21
N ILE A 204 2.38 -7.53 25.32
CA ILE A 204 3.45 -8.38 24.79
C ILE A 204 3.68 -8.16 23.30
N THR A 205 3.00 -7.15 22.72
CA THR A 205 3.20 -6.78 21.32
C THR A 205 4.61 -6.21 21.15
N ASP A 206 5.35 -6.71 20.18
CA ASP A 206 6.63 -6.12 19.82
C ASP A 206 6.38 -4.80 19.09
N ASN A 207 6.85 -3.69 19.68
CA ASN A 207 6.69 -2.33 19.10
C ASN A 207 7.33 -2.19 17.70
N ASN A 208 8.16 -3.12 17.29
CA ASN A 208 8.76 -3.20 15.95
C ASN A 208 8.10 -4.26 15.06
N ALA A 209 7.07 -4.95 15.54
CA ALA A 209 6.41 -5.98 14.75
C ALA A 209 5.63 -5.34 13.59
N THR A 210 6.02 -5.65 12.39
CA THR A 210 5.19 -5.43 11.22
C THR A 210 3.90 -6.25 11.37
N ILE A 211 2.74 -5.62 11.22
CA ILE A 211 1.45 -6.31 11.26
C ILE A 211 1.49 -7.43 10.23
N GLN A 212 1.48 -8.67 10.70
CA GLN A 212 1.41 -9.83 9.81
C GLN A 212 0.03 -9.84 9.16
N GLN A 213 0.01 -9.62 7.84
CA GLN A 213 -1.22 -9.65 7.07
C GLN A 213 -1.44 -11.04 6.51
N SER A 214 -2.63 -11.57 6.73
CA SER A 214 -3.15 -12.77 6.11
C SER A 214 -4.47 -12.46 5.41
N SER A 215 -4.93 -13.36 4.55
CA SER A 215 -6.20 -13.18 3.85
C SER A 215 -7.13 -14.35 4.15
N ILE A 216 -8.37 -14.05 4.50
CA ILE A 216 -9.40 -15.07 4.76
C ILE A 216 -10.70 -14.73 4.03
N ILE A 217 -11.51 -15.76 3.76
CA ILE A 217 -12.88 -15.60 3.26
C ILE A 217 -13.83 -15.82 4.43
N ARG A 218 -14.70 -14.83 4.70
CA ARG A 218 -15.75 -14.92 5.72
C ARG A 218 -17.06 -14.42 5.11
N ASP A 219 -18.11 -15.21 5.22
CA ASP A 219 -19.44 -14.93 4.66
C ASP A 219 -19.42 -14.60 3.15
N GLY A 220 -18.54 -15.30 2.40
CA GLY A 220 -18.36 -15.09 0.95
C GLY A 220 -17.56 -13.85 0.56
N LYS A 221 -17.09 -13.05 1.53
CA LYS A 221 -16.31 -11.83 1.34
C LYS A 221 -14.86 -12.06 1.77
N GLN A 222 -13.92 -11.60 0.97
CA GLN A 222 -12.49 -11.68 1.28
C GLN A 222 -12.08 -10.51 2.18
N TYR A 223 -11.39 -10.82 3.28
CA TYR A 223 -10.82 -9.84 4.20
C TYR A 223 -9.31 -10.06 4.32
N ASN A 224 -8.59 -8.97 4.40
CA ASN A 224 -7.24 -8.97 4.94
C ASN A 224 -7.34 -8.93 6.46
N VAL A 225 -6.44 -9.62 7.14
CA VAL A 225 -6.43 -9.75 8.61
C VAL A 225 -5.07 -9.28 9.10
N GLY A 226 -5.10 -8.28 9.97
CA GLY A 226 -3.94 -7.86 10.75
C GLY A 226 -4.07 -8.32 12.19
N THR A 227 -3.01 -8.88 12.78
CA THR A 227 -2.96 -9.21 14.20
C THR A 227 -2.20 -8.12 14.95
N ILE A 228 -2.77 -7.66 16.07
CA ILE A 228 -2.25 -6.59 16.92
C ILE A 228 -1.97 -7.16 18.29
#